data_49ec0fdda4cbf36eefbb1f7dfc038c1d
#
_entry.id   49ec0fdda4cbf36eefbb1f7dfc038c1d
#
_cell.length_a   1.000
_cell.length_b   1.000
_cell.length_c   1.000
_cell.angle_alpha   90.00
_cell.angle_beta   90.00
_cell.angle_gamma   90.00
#
_symmetry.space_group_name_H-M   'P 1'
#
loop_
_entity.id
_entity.type
_entity.pdbx_description
1 polymer ?
#
loop_
_entity_poly.entity_id
_entity_poly.type
_entity_poly.pdbx_seq_one_letter_code
_entity_poly.pdbx_strand_id
1 'polypeptide(L)'
;ASSAEKIRTERLGQTLGTALPMLTKIAQQSTGLTEDEKAAALLLEAQLRDEIRGRGLLTDKIRAAVKAARVRGVTVLLLDEGGLDELEPGQRSELMDRVVDAIAQVQSGRLTIRSPKGESWRITVAAVRPGQNSPDLWLQLS
;
A
#
# COMPACT_ATOMS: atom_id res chain seq x y z
N ALA A 1 -7.31 18.72 11.47
CA ALA A 1 -5.86 18.63 11.59
C ALA A 1 -5.23 20.01 11.43
N SER A 2 -4.28 20.33 12.27
CA SER A 2 -3.57 21.61 12.23
C SER A 2 -2.55 21.64 11.10
N SER A 3 -2.15 22.86 10.70
CA SER A 3 -1.07 23.05 9.73
C SER A 3 0.25 22.42 10.20
N ALA A 4 0.50 22.40 11.52
CA ALA A 4 1.69 21.78 12.08
C ALA A 4 1.74 20.26 11.85
N GLU A 5 0.61 19.57 11.92
CA GLU A 5 0.54 18.15 11.63
C GLU A 5 0.80 17.86 10.16
N LYS A 6 0.25 18.67 9.24
CA LYS A 6 0.53 18.54 7.81
C LYS A 6 2.01 18.71 7.50
N ILE A 7 2.65 19.75 8.04
CA ILE A 7 4.08 20.02 7.84
C ILE A 7 4.93 18.87 8.38
N ARG A 8 4.60 18.38 9.57
CA ARG A 8 5.33 17.26 10.18
C ARG A 8 5.24 15.99 9.34
N THR A 9 4.08 15.74 8.78
CA THR A 9 3.83 14.58 7.93
C THR A 9 4.54 14.68 6.58
N GLU A 10 4.56 15.86 5.97
CA GLU A 10 5.29 16.11 4.73
C GLU A 10 6.80 15.94 4.92
N ARG A 11 7.35 16.44 6.03
CA ARG A 11 8.77 16.27 6.38
C ARG A 11 9.12 14.80 6.59
N LEU A 12 8.26 14.04 7.28
CA LEU A 12 8.46 12.61 7.47
C LEU A 12 8.47 11.89 6.13
N GLY A 13 7.52 12.21 5.24
CA GLY A 13 7.45 11.65 3.90
C GLY A 13 8.71 11.94 3.08
N GLN A 14 9.24 13.16 3.15
CA GLN A 14 10.49 13.54 2.47
C GLN A 14 11.68 12.77 3.03
N THR A 15 11.79 12.66 4.36
CA THR A 15 12.87 11.94 5.03
C THR A 15 12.82 10.45 4.65
N LEU A 16 11.64 9.83 4.69
CA LEU A 16 11.46 8.44 4.30
C LEU A 16 11.78 8.24 2.82
N GLY A 17 11.37 9.16 1.94
CA GLY A 17 11.66 9.10 0.51
C GLY A 17 13.16 9.13 0.21
N THR A 18 13.95 9.85 1.03
CA THR A 18 15.41 9.89 0.92
C THR A 18 16.04 8.63 1.50
N ALA A 19 15.51 8.11 2.61
CA ALA A 19 16.06 6.95 3.31
C ALA A 19 15.77 5.62 2.63
N LEU A 20 14.62 5.48 1.94
CA LEU A 20 14.19 4.22 1.33
C LEU A 20 15.21 3.61 0.37
N PRO A 21 15.80 4.36 -0.60
CA PRO A 21 16.80 3.78 -1.49
C PRO A 21 18.02 3.24 -0.75
N MET A 22 18.44 3.92 0.33
CA MET A 22 19.55 3.48 1.16
C MET A 22 19.23 2.20 1.90
N LEU A 23 18.02 2.10 2.49
CA LEU A 23 17.58 0.90 3.20
C LEU A 23 17.50 -0.30 2.25
N THR A 24 16.95 -0.11 1.07
CA THR A 24 16.86 -1.16 0.04
C THR A 24 18.27 -1.63 -0.35
N LYS A 25 19.17 -0.71 -0.58
CA LYS A 25 20.56 -1.01 -0.96
C LYS A 25 21.27 -1.79 0.14
N ILE A 26 21.12 -1.38 1.40
CA ILE A 26 21.71 -2.06 2.55
C ILE A 26 21.16 -3.49 2.66
N ALA A 27 19.85 -3.66 2.54
CA ALA A 27 19.19 -4.96 2.60
C ALA A 27 19.68 -5.90 1.50
N GLN A 28 19.90 -5.38 0.28
CA GLN A 28 20.35 -6.18 -0.86
C GLN A 28 21.84 -6.51 -0.83
N GLN A 29 22.66 -5.63 -0.29
CA GLN A 29 24.14 -5.75 -0.32
C GLN A 29 24.74 -6.32 0.95
N SER A 30 23.99 -6.40 2.03
CA SER A 30 24.53 -6.88 3.30
C SER A 30 24.73 -8.39 3.29
N THR A 31 25.97 -8.83 3.47
CA THR A 31 26.33 -10.25 3.56
C THR A 31 26.20 -10.79 4.98
N GLY A 32 25.95 -9.91 5.97
CA GLY A 32 25.83 -10.30 7.38
C GLY A 32 24.40 -10.57 7.84
N LEU A 33 23.40 -10.35 6.98
CA LEU A 33 21.99 -10.56 7.34
C LEU A 33 21.54 -11.96 6.99
N THR A 34 20.74 -12.55 7.87
CA THR A 34 20.03 -13.80 7.57
C THR A 34 18.92 -13.55 6.55
N GLU A 35 18.41 -14.63 5.96
CA GLU A 35 17.28 -14.51 5.01
C GLU A 35 16.04 -13.95 5.69
N ASP A 36 15.78 -14.28 6.96
CA ASP A 36 14.67 -13.74 7.74
C ASP A 36 14.85 -12.24 8.00
N GLU A 37 16.08 -11.80 8.29
CA GLU A 37 16.39 -10.39 8.49
C GLU A 37 16.23 -9.58 7.20
N LYS A 38 16.65 -10.15 6.06
CA LYS A 38 16.45 -9.54 4.75
C LYS A 38 14.97 -9.43 4.41
N ALA A 39 14.19 -10.47 4.68
CA ALA A 39 12.74 -10.46 4.45
C ALA A 39 12.06 -9.39 5.31
N ALA A 40 12.45 -9.28 6.59
CA ALA A 40 11.93 -8.26 7.49
C ALA A 40 12.26 -6.84 7.00
N ALA A 41 13.49 -6.63 6.50
CA ALA A 41 13.91 -5.34 5.95
C ALA A 41 13.11 -4.97 4.70
N LEU A 42 12.82 -5.93 3.81
CA LEU A 42 12.01 -5.70 2.62
C LEU A 42 10.56 -5.38 2.96
N LEU A 43 9.99 -6.03 3.98
CA LEU A 43 8.65 -5.73 4.47
C LEU A 43 8.58 -4.31 5.06
N LEU A 44 9.59 -3.92 5.81
CA LEU A 44 9.67 -2.57 6.38
C LEU A 44 9.77 -1.52 5.27
N GLU A 45 10.61 -1.76 4.27
CA GLU A 45 10.75 -0.87 3.11
C GLU A 45 9.40 -0.70 2.39
N ALA A 46 8.68 -1.80 2.17
CA ALA A 46 7.37 -1.77 1.54
C ALA A 46 6.35 -0.98 2.36
N GLN A 47 6.35 -1.13 3.69
CA GLN A 47 5.48 -0.37 4.59
C GLN A 47 5.77 1.13 4.53
N LEU A 48 7.05 1.50 4.51
CA LEU A 48 7.45 2.91 4.41
C LEU A 48 7.03 3.50 3.06
N ARG A 49 7.14 2.73 2.00
CA ARG A 49 6.69 3.15 0.67
C ARG A 49 5.18 3.39 0.64
N ASP A 50 4.39 2.56 1.32
CA ASP A 50 2.95 2.73 1.46
C ASP A 50 2.61 4.04 2.19
N GLU A 51 3.34 4.36 3.24
CA GLU A 51 3.12 5.61 4.00
C GLU A 51 3.33 6.86 3.14
N ILE A 52 4.14 6.75 2.10
CA ILE A 52 4.40 7.85 1.16
C ILE A 52 3.40 7.86 0.01
N ARG A 53 3.21 6.73 -0.66
CA ARG A 53 2.45 6.63 -1.91
C ARG A 53 0.97 6.33 -1.73
N GLY A 54 0.63 5.58 -0.69
CA GLY A 54 -0.73 5.10 -0.45
C GLY A 54 -1.41 5.71 0.75
N ARG A 55 -0.96 6.85 1.20
CA ARG A 55 -1.31 7.44 2.48
C ARG A 55 -2.80 7.62 2.74
N GLY A 56 -3.55 8.11 1.76
CA GLY A 56 -5.00 8.28 1.87
C GLY A 56 -5.77 6.96 1.92
N LEU A 57 -5.12 5.86 1.54
CA LEU A 57 -5.69 4.52 1.60
C LEU A 57 -5.38 3.80 2.92
N LEU A 58 -4.47 4.33 3.73
CA LEU A 58 -4.01 3.63 4.93
C LEU A 58 -4.92 3.86 6.13
N THR A 59 -5.45 2.75 6.63
CA THR A 59 -6.09 2.63 7.94
C THR A 59 -5.38 1.50 8.66
N ASP A 60 -5.62 1.34 9.95
CA ASP A 60 -5.02 0.22 10.69
C ASP A 60 -5.42 -1.12 10.11
N LYS A 61 -6.67 -1.26 9.66
CA LYS A 61 -7.19 -2.47 9.01
C LYS A 61 -6.48 -2.73 7.69
N ILE A 62 -6.28 -1.70 6.87
CA ILE A 62 -5.56 -1.82 5.59
C ILE A 62 -4.11 -2.21 5.82
N ARG A 63 -3.44 -1.57 6.78
CA ARG A 63 -2.05 -1.92 7.11
C ARG A 63 -1.91 -3.39 7.51
N ALA A 64 -2.81 -3.87 8.36
CA ALA A 64 -2.81 -5.27 8.79
C ALA A 64 -3.09 -6.23 7.62
N ALA A 65 -4.06 -5.93 6.77
CA ALA A 65 -4.42 -6.75 5.62
C ALA A 65 -3.28 -6.81 4.60
N VAL A 66 -2.65 -5.68 4.31
CA VAL A 66 -1.52 -5.60 3.38
C VAL A 66 -0.31 -6.37 3.92
N LYS A 67 -0.01 -6.22 5.20
CA LYS A 67 1.08 -6.97 5.84
C LYS A 67 0.84 -8.49 5.75
N ALA A 68 -0.37 -8.93 6.06
CA ALA A 68 -0.74 -10.34 5.96
C ALA A 68 -0.59 -10.86 4.52
N ALA A 69 -1.01 -10.07 3.53
CA ALA A 69 -0.85 -10.43 2.12
C ALA A 69 0.62 -10.56 1.74
N ARG A 70 1.46 -9.64 2.16
CA ARG A 70 2.90 -9.68 1.89
C ARG A 70 3.58 -10.88 2.55
N VAL A 71 3.15 -11.24 3.75
CA VAL A 71 3.66 -12.44 4.44
C VAL A 71 3.28 -13.70 3.67
N ARG A 72 2.10 -13.72 3.01
CA ARG A 72 1.69 -14.83 2.13
C ARG A 72 2.49 -14.86 0.82
N GLY A 73 3.28 -13.86 0.52
CA GLY A 73 4.04 -13.76 -0.72
C GLY A 73 3.40 -12.89 -1.81
N VAL A 74 2.32 -12.19 -1.50
CA VAL A 74 1.67 -11.28 -2.45
C VAL A 74 2.45 -9.97 -2.52
N THR A 75 2.72 -9.49 -3.74
CA THR A 75 3.28 -8.15 -3.95
C THR A 75 2.12 -7.15 -3.94
N VAL A 76 2.14 -6.20 -3.02
CA VAL A 76 1.07 -5.22 -2.87
C VAL A 76 1.58 -3.82 -3.17
N LEU A 77 0.86 -3.10 -4.02
CA LEU A 77 1.15 -1.71 -4.37
C LEU A 77 -0.08 -0.85 -4.04
N LEU A 78 0.13 0.20 -3.26
CA LEU A 78 -0.90 1.18 -2.90
C LEU A 78 -0.56 2.53 -3.52
N LEU A 79 -1.52 3.10 -4.26
CA LEU A 79 -1.36 4.39 -4.93
C LEU A 79 -2.56 5.30 -4.62
N ASP A 80 -2.33 6.31 -3.80
CA ASP A 80 -3.33 7.34 -3.49
C ASP A 80 -3.16 8.50 -4.46
N GLU A 81 -4.13 8.66 -5.35
CA GLU A 81 -4.14 9.74 -6.35
C GLU A 81 -5.20 10.81 -6.04
N GLY A 82 -5.73 10.81 -4.83
CA GLY A 82 -6.66 11.83 -4.35
C GLY A 82 -8.14 11.51 -4.55
N GLY A 83 -8.47 10.30 -5.02
CA GLY A 83 -9.86 9.90 -5.27
C GLY A 83 -10.75 9.83 -4.03
N LEU A 84 -10.16 9.80 -2.83
CA LEU A 84 -10.88 9.71 -1.57
C LEU A 84 -11.01 11.03 -0.82
N ASP A 85 -10.41 12.10 -1.33
CA ASP A 85 -10.29 13.36 -0.59
C ASP A 85 -11.64 14.02 -0.27
N GLU A 86 -12.65 13.83 -1.11
CA GLU A 86 -13.97 14.45 -0.96
C GLU A 86 -14.98 13.55 -0.25
N LEU A 87 -14.59 12.34 0.15
CA LEU A 87 -15.50 11.39 0.79
C LEU A 87 -15.74 11.72 2.27
N GLU A 88 -16.99 11.54 2.71
CA GLU A 88 -17.33 11.57 4.11
C GLU A 88 -16.64 10.43 4.86
N PRO A 89 -16.28 10.61 6.16
CA PRO A 89 -15.60 9.55 6.92
C PRO A 89 -16.30 8.20 6.92
N GLY A 90 -17.63 8.20 6.99
CA GLY A 90 -18.42 6.95 6.97
C GLY A 90 -18.34 6.24 5.63
N GLN A 91 -18.41 6.97 4.51
CA GLN A 91 -18.27 6.43 3.16
C GLN A 91 -16.87 5.88 2.92
N ARG A 92 -15.87 6.59 3.39
CA ARG A 92 -14.47 6.17 3.29
C ARG A 92 -14.23 4.87 4.07
N SER A 93 -14.76 4.79 5.30
CA SER A 93 -14.63 3.59 6.13
C SER A 93 -15.28 2.37 5.48
N GLU A 94 -16.45 2.54 4.89
CA GLU A 94 -17.16 1.47 4.19
C GLU A 94 -16.36 0.97 2.99
N LEU A 95 -15.81 1.88 2.18
CA LEU A 95 -14.95 1.52 1.05
C LEU A 95 -13.70 0.78 1.51
N MET A 96 -13.07 1.25 2.60
CA MET A 96 -11.87 0.60 3.13
C MET A 96 -12.16 -0.81 3.62
N ASP A 97 -13.31 -1.06 4.24
CA ASP A 97 -13.71 -2.40 4.65
C ASP A 97 -13.86 -3.34 3.44
N ARG A 98 -14.41 -2.84 2.33
CA ARG A 98 -14.52 -3.61 1.09
C ARG A 98 -13.14 -3.91 0.49
N VAL A 99 -12.22 -2.97 0.58
CA VAL A 99 -10.82 -3.17 0.14
C VAL A 99 -10.14 -4.24 0.98
N VAL A 100 -10.31 -4.22 2.30
CA VAL A 100 -9.77 -5.23 3.20
C VAL A 100 -10.26 -6.63 2.81
N ASP A 101 -11.55 -6.78 2.53
CA ASP A 101 -12.13 -8.04 2.09
C ASP A 101 -11.51 -8.53 0.77
N ALA A 102 -11.30 -7.61 -0.16
CA ALA A 102 -10.66 -7.92 -1.44
C ALA A 102 -9.21 -8.38 -1.26
N ILE A 103 -8.45 -7.72 -0.39
CA ILE A 103 -7.06 -8.09 -0.09
C ILE A 103 -7.00 -9.52 0.47
N ALA A 104 -7.94 -9.87 1.35
CA ALA A 104 -7.99 -11.19 1.97
C ALA A 104 -8.21 -12.32 0.96
N GLN A 105 -8.81 -12.04 -0.20
CA GLN A 105 -9.08 -13.02 -1.24
C GLN A 105 -7.86 -13.34 -2.11
N VAL A 106 -6.84 -12.49 -2.10
CA VAL A 106 -5.65 -12.65 -2.94
C VAL A 106 -4.61 -13.50 -2.22
N GLN A 107 -4.29 -14.66 -2.79
CA GLN A 107 -3.37 -15.63 -2.18
C GLN A 107 -1.97 -15.60 -2.78
N SER A 108 -1.82 -15.09 -4.01
CA SER A 108 -0.54 -15.06 -4.70
C SER A 108 -0.54 -13.98 -5.78
N GLY A 109 0.64 -13.65 -6.29
CA GLY A 109 0.80 -12.73 -7.40
C GLY A 109 0.96 -11.29 -6.96
N ARG A 110 0.35 -10.39 -7.74
CA ARG A 110 0.48 -8.94 -7.56
C ARG A 110 -0.90 -8.31 -7.36
N LEU A 111 -1.00 -7.47 -6.36
CA LEU A 111 -2.22 -6.73 -6.04
C LEU A 111 -1.92 -5.24 -6.12
N THR A 112 -2.72 -4.50 -6.89
CA THR A 112 -2.62 -3.05 -7.00
C THR A 112 -3.92 -2.41 -6.53
N ILE A 113 -3.83 -1.43 -5.64
CA ILE A 113 -4.96 -0.66 -5.13
C ILE A 113 -4.68 0.81 -5.41
N ARG A 114 -5.58 1.45 -6.16
CA ARG A 114 -5.46 2.86 -6.55
C ARG A 114 -6.71 3.61 -6.15
N SER A 115 -6.54 4.87 -5.75
CA SER A 115 -7.66 5.80 -5.60
C SER A 115 -7.52 6.90 -6.66
N PRO A 116 -8.00 6.67 -7.89
CA PRO A 116 -7.82 7.61 -8.98
C PRO A 116 -8.67 8.86 -8.78
N LYS A 117 -8.16 10.00 -9.24
CA LYS A 117 -8.89 11.26 -9.23
C LYS A 117 -9.58 11.48 -10.56
N GLY A 118 -10.80 12.02 -10.51
CA GLY A 118 -11.53 12.38 -11.72
C GLY A 118 -12.31 11.25 -12.38
N GLU A 119 -12.33 10.06 -11.78
CA GLU A 119 -13.09 8.92 -12.29
C GLU A 119 -14.46 8.83 -11.61
N SER A 120 -15.38 8.04 -12.20
CA SER A 120 -16.71 7.80 -11.62
C SER A 120 -16.67 6.87 -10.41
N TRP A 121 -15.60 6.09 -10.26
CA TRP A 121 -15.35 5.23 -9.10
C TRP A 121 -14.25 5.81 -8.24
N ARG A 122 -14.18 5.38 -6.99
CA ARG A 122 -13.24 5.94 -6.00
C ARG A 122 -11.99 5.09 -5.81
N ILE A 123 -12.12 3.77 -5.97
CA ILE A 123 -11.01 2.83 -5.78
C ILE A 123 -11.03 1.78 -6.88
N THR A 124 -9.84 1.46 -7.39
CA THR A 124 -9.63 0.32 -8.28
C THR A 124 -8.79 -0.71 -7.54
N VAL A 125 -9.25 -1.96 -7.53
CA VAL A 125 -8.49 -3.10 -6.99
C VAL A 125 -8.26 -4.07 -8.14
N ALA A 126 -7.00 -4.36 -8.44
CA ALA A 126 -6.62 -5.28 -9.50
C ALA A 126 -5.60 -6.29 -8.97
N ALA A 127 -5.84 -7.57 -9.21
CA ALA A 127 -4.92 -8.63 -8.84
C ALA A 127 -4.58 -9.50 -10.04
N VAL A 128 -3.30 -9.82 -10.19
CA VAL A 128 -2.78 -10.66 -11.28
C VAL A 128 -2.00 -11.82 -10.68
N ARG A 129 -2.36 -13.05 -11.06
CA ARG A 129 -1.61 -14.24 -10.63
C ARG A 129 -0.23 -14.31 -11.26
N PRO A 130 0.72 -15.03 -10.66
CA PRO A 130 2.04 -15.22 -11.25
C PRO A 130 1.92 -15.84 -12.65
N GLY A 131 2.65 -15.26 -13.62
CA GLY A 131 2.66 -15.77 -14.99
C GLY A 131 1.46 -15.36 -15.85
N GLN A 132 0.49 -14.63 -15.31
CA GLN A 132 -0.66 -14.11 -16.05
C GLN A 132 -0.44 -12.66 -16.43
N ASN A 133 -1.01 -12.24 -17.58
CA ASN A 133 -0.96 -10.86 -18.04
C ASN A 133 -2.29 -10.12 -17.82
N SER A 134 -3.36 -10.86 -17.54
CA SER A 134 -4.71 -10.30 -17.33
C SER A 134 -5.08 -10.37 -15.85
N PRO A 135 -5.78 -9.36 -15.29
CA PRO A 135 -6.24 -9.43 -13.91
C PRO A 135 -7.22 -10.57 -13.68
N ASP A 136 -7.02 -11.33 -12.59
CA ASP A 136 -7.98 -12.31 -12.10
C ASP A 136 -9.07 -11.66 -11.26
N LEU A 137 -8.73 -10.55 -10.63
CA LEU A 137 -9.63 -9.75 -9.82
C LEU A 137 -9.57 -8.33 -10.35
N TRP A 138 -10.73 -7.75 -10.64
CA TRP A 138 -10.84 -6.36 -11.06
C TRP A 138 -12.08 -5.77 -10.43
N LEU A 139 -11.91 -4.83 -9.50
CA LEU A 139 -13.00 -4.16 -8.80
C LEU A 139 -12.87 -2.65 -8.96
N GLN A 140 -14.00 -2.00 -9.22
CA GLN A 140 -14.13 -0.55 -9.20
C GLN A 140 -15.16 -0.21 -8.12
N LEU A 141 -14.70 0.34 -7.01
CA LEU A 141 -15.53 0.62 -5.84
C LEU A 141 -15.96 2.09 -5.80
N SER A 142 -17.22 2.31 -5.53
CA SER A 142 -17.79 3.67 -5.41
C SER A 142 -18.37 3.91 -4.03
#